data_0b946a9011dd2bef2540d8885e884473
#
_entry.id   0b946a9011dd2bef2540d8885e884473
#
_cell.length_a   1.000
_cell.length_b   1.000
_cell.length_c   1.000
_cell.angle_alpha   90.00
_cell.angle_beta   90.00
_cell.angle_gamma   90.00
#
_symmetry.space_group_name_H-M   'P 1'
#
loop_
_entity.id
_entity.type
_entity.pdbx_description
1 polymer ?
#
loop_
_entity_poly.entity_id
_entity_poly.type
_entity_poly.pdbx_seq_one_letter_code
_entity_poly.pdbx_strand_id
1 'polypeptide(L)'
;SIRSPEGVVAGAAEVAARHVLAPPYVIKPATEGSSVGVRLVHEASNAPPLDLADWPFGDPVLVEEYIPGRELTVGVMGDRALTVTEIRHSHGFFDYDAKYTKGHAVHELPAPLPPAVFEAVLDQAVLAHRTLGCAGVSRSDFRYDDSRPGTDGLYFLEINTQPGFTPVSLVPEQAEHVGISFRELCAWLVETATCHG
;
A
#
# COMPACT_ATOMS: atom_id res chain seq x y z
N SER A 1 4.84 -7.05 -16.25
CA SER A 1 5.77 -6.82 -15.15
C SER A 1 5.13 -5.87 -14.15
N ILE A 2 5.42 -6.04 -12.85
CA ILE A 2 5.02 -5.13 -11.80
C ILE A 2 6.13 -4.09 -11.64
N ARG A 3 5.78 -2.79 -11.64
CA ARG A 3 6.69 -1.69 -11.36
C ARG A 3 6.54 -1.29 -9.89
N SER A 4 7.65 -1.16 -9.18
CA SER A 4 7.72 -0.55 -7.85
C SER A 4 8.52 0.75 -7.91
N PRO A 5 8.37 1.68 -6.92
CA PRO A 5 9.24 2.83 -6.81
C PRO A 5 10.72 2.41 -6.76
N GLU A 6 11.60 3.23 -7.31
CA GLU A 6 13.04 3.03 -7.11
C GLU A 6 13.37 3.24 -5.63
N GLY A 7 14.16 2.33 -5.04
CA GLY A 7 14.42 2.37 -3.61
C GLY A 7 15.82 1.86 -3.24
N VAL A 8 16.25 2.28 -2.05
CA VAL A 8 17.52 1.90 -1.44
C VAL A 8 17.26 1.46 0.00
N VAL A 9 17.85 0.34 0.39
CA VAL A 9 17.91 -0.09 1.80
C VAL A 9 19.21 0.43 2.39
N ALA A 10 19.12 1.21 3.46
CA ALA A 10 20.26 1.89 4.09
C ALA A 10 20.19 1.79 5.62
N GLY A 11 21.29 2.12 6.30
CA GLY A 11 21.28 2.29 7.76
C GLY A 11 20.68 3.64 8.16
N ALA A 12 19.98 3.68 9.30
CA ALA A 12 19.38 4.90 9.83
C ALA A 12 20.41 6.04 10.02
N ALA A 13 21.61 5.71 10.49
CA ALA A 13 22.71 6.67 10.63
C ALA A 13 23.16 7.27 9.29
N GLU A 14 23.17 6.49 8.21
CA GLU A 14 23.49 6.96 6.87
C GLU A 14 22.41 7.92 6.36
N VAL A 15 21.14 7.56 6.52
CA VAL A 15 20.00 8.38 6.10
C VAL A 15 19.92 9.67 6.90
N ALA A 16 20.31 9.66 8.19
CA ALA A 16 20.39 10.85 9.02
C ALA A 16 21.54 11.80 8.60
N ALA A 17 22.63 11.25 8.05
CA ALA A 17 23.80 12.03 7.68
C ALA A 17 23.69 12.66 6.29
N ARG A 18 22.96 12.05 5.34
CA ARG A 18 22.88 12.50 3.94
C ARG A 18 21.63 12.00 3.24
N HIS A 19 21.26 12.67 2.16
CA HIS A 19 20.29 12.13 1.21
C HIS A 19 20.88 10.93 0.46
N VAL A 20 20.22 9.77 0.53
CA VAL A 20 20.60 8.53 -0.20
C VAL A 20 19.90 8.42 -1.55
N LEU A 21 18.82 9.20 -1.74
CA LEU A 21 18.13 9.43 -3.01
C LEU A 21 17.94 10.93 -3.23
N ALA A 22 17.69 11.31 -4.48
CA ALA A 22 17.26 12.67 -4.78
C ALA A 22 15.82 12.89 -4.30
N PRO A 23 15.52 13.97 -3.53
CA PRO A 23 14.14 14.28 -3.16
C PRO A 23 13.26 14.62 -4.37
N PRO A 24 11.91 14.40 -4.29
CA PRO A 24 11.19 13.91 -3.12
C PRO A 24 11.24 12.40 -2.97
N TYR A 25 11.36 11.91 -1.74
CA TYR A 25 11.34 10.49 -1.43
C TYR A 25 10.68 10.20 -0.07
N VAL A 26 10.35 8.94 0.15
CA VAL A 26 9.74 8.45 1.39
C VAL A 26 10.77 7.63 2.16
N ILE A 27 10.86 7.88 3.47
CA ILE A 27 11.62 7.07 4.43
C ILE A 27 10.63 6.22 5.20
N LYS A 28 10.90 4.92 5.32
CA LYS A 28 10.06 4.01 6.12
C LYS A 28 10.90 2.92 6.79
N PRO A 29 10.50 2.43 7.98
CA PRO A 29 11.09 1.23 8.56
C PRO A 29 10.88 0.05 7.61
N ALA A 30 11.88 -0.81 7.45
CA ALA A 30 11.76 -1.95 6.54
C ALA A 30 10.92 -3.10 7.12
N THR A 31 10.64 -3.10 8.42
CA THR A 31 9.98 -4.20 9.15
C THR A 31 8.66 -3.83 9.80
N GLU A 32 8.24 -2.56 9.71
CA GLU A 32 6.98 -2.10 10.28
C GLU A 32 5.84 -2.10 9.25
N GLY A 33 4.61 -2.15 9.75
CA GLY A 33 3.38 -2.08 8.96
C GLY A 33 2.57 -0.81 9.24
N SER A 34 1.39 -0.71 8.63
CA SER A 34 0.38 0.33 8.90
C SER A 34 0.88 1.77 8.74
N SER A 35 1.87 2.00 7.88
CA SER A 35 2.51 3.32 7.66
C SER A 35 3.20 3.92 8.90
N VAL A 36 3.48 3.10 9.92
CA VAL A 36 4.20 3.55 11.11
C VAL A 36 5.60 4.00 10.71
N GLY A 37 6.00 5.20 11.16
CA GLY A 37 7.32 5.77 10.89
C GLY A 37 7.55 6.27 9.46
N VAL A 38 6.54 6.27 8.59
CA VAL A 38 6.65 6.79 7.23
C VAL A 38 6.86 8.30 7.25
N ARG A 39 7.90 8.79 6.58
CA ARG A 39 8.24 10.22 6.47
C ARG A 39 8.47 10.61 5.03
N LEU A 40 7.88 11.73 4.61
CA LEU A 40 8.11 12.33 3.30
C LEU A 40 9.20 13.40 3.40
N VAL A 41 10.22 13.28 2.56
CA VAL A 41 11.29 14.28 2.40
C VAL A 41 11.05 15.04 1.10
N HIS A 42 10.76 16.34 1.23
CA HIS A 42 10.49 17.24 0.10
C HIS A 42 11.77 17.77 -0.55
N GLU A 43 11.68 18.16 -1.82
CA GLU A 43 12.83 18.73 -2.59
C GLU A 43 13.50 19.95 -1.90
N ALA A 44 12.72 20.77 -1.21
CA ALA A 44 13.21 21.99 -0.55
C ALA A 44 13.80 21.73 0.85
N SER A 45 13.95 20.49 1.29
CA SER A 45 14.44 20.19 2.64
C SER A 45 15.95 20.36 2.74
N ASN A 46 16.38 21.38 3.51
CA ASN A 46 17.79 21.55 3.94
C ASN A 46 18.03 20.90 5.32
N ALA A 47 17.02 20.33 5.94
CA ALA A 47 17.16 19.64 7.22
C ALA A 47 17.71 18.22 7.01
N PRO A 48 18.35 17.60 8.01
CA PRO A 48 18.69 16.19 7.97
C PRO A 48 17.47 15.35 7.57
N PRO A 49 17.60 14.39 6.66
CA PRO A 49 16.48 13.59 6.19
C PRO A 49 15.79 12.80 7.30
N LEU A 50 16.55 12.40 8.32
CA LEU A 50 16.09 11.61 9.44
C LEU A 50 16.73 12.14 10.74
N ASP A 51 15.94 12.35 11.79
CA ASP A 51 16.43 12.56 13.13
C ASP A 51 16.45 11.23 13.88
N LEU A 52 17.66 10.79 14.27
CA LEU A 52 17.83 9.53 15.01
C LEU A 52 17.19 9.55 16.40
N ALA A 53 17.05 10.74 17.03
CA ALA A 53 16.38 10.87 18.32
C ALA A 53 14.87 10.55 18.22
N ASP A 54 14.28 10.81 17.05
CA ASP A 54 12.87 10.56 16.75
C ASP A 54 12.66 9.28 15.92
N TRP A 55 13.68 8.40 15.82
CA TRP A 55 13.63 7.17 15.03
C TRP A 55 13.81 5.92 15.90
N PRO A 56 12.74 5.40 16.51
CA PRO A 56 12.84 4.23 17.41
C PRO A 56 12.91 2.88 16.67
N PHE A 57 12.83 2.86 15.33
CA PHE A 57 12.66 1.63 14.54
C PHE A 57 13.97 0.92 14.19
N GLY A 58 15.14 1.54 14.44
CA GLY A 58 16.44 0.95 14.14
C GLY A 58 16.71 0.76 12.64
N ASP A 59 17.47 -0.27 12.32
CA ASP A 59 17.87 -0.67 10.97
C ASP A 59 17.13 -1.96 10.54
N PRO A 60 16.98 -2.21 9.23
CA PRO A 60 17.27 -1.28 8.13
C PRO A 60 16.15 -0.26 7.87
N VAL A 61 16.50 0.81 7.17
CA VAL A 61 15.59 1.84 6.67
C VAL A 61 15.42 1.64 5.16
N LEU A 62 14.18 1.68 4.69
CA LEU A 62 13.85 1.71 3.27
C LEU A 62 13.58 3.15 2.84
N VAL A 63 14.30 3.62 1.82
CA VAL A 63 14.12 4.95 1.20
C VAL A 63 13.69 4.73 -0.23
N GLU A 64 12.51 5.23 -0.59
CA GLU A 64 11.90 5.03 -1.92
C GLU A 64 11.51 6.35 -2.56
N GLU A 65 11.59 6.41 -3.88
CA GLU A 65 11.02 7.51 -4.68
C GLU A 65 9.58 7.79 -4.25
N TYR A 66 9.27 9.07 -4.04
CA TYR A 66 7.89 9.47 -3.77
C TYR A 66 7.07 9.47 -5.07
N ILE A 67 6.03 8.66 -5.10
CA ILE A 67 5.09 8.63 -6.21
C ILE A 67 3.88 9.51 -5.87
N PRO A 68 3.67 10.63 -6.58
CA PRO A 68 2.50 11.49 -6.36
C PRO A 68 1.20 10.82 -6.82
N GLY A 69 0.06 11.54 -6.70
CA GLY A 69 -1.23 11.10 -7.21
C GLY A 69 -2.03 10.28 -6.20
N ARG A 70 -2.67 9.22 -6.68
CA ARG A 70 -3.75 8.49 -6.01
C ARG A 70 -3.26 7.28 -5.25
N GLU A 71 -3.88 6.97 -4.11
CA GLU A 71 -3.64 5.74 -3.35
C GLU A 71 -4.72 4.71 -3.67
N LEU A 72 -4.30 3.55 -4.16
CA LEU A 72 -5.20 2.49 -4.59
C LEU A 72 -4.89 1.21 -3.81
N THR A 73 -5.93 0.41 -3.55
CA THR A 73 -5.77 -0.88 -2.87
C THR A 73 -6.70 -1.92 -3.47
N VAL A 74 -6.23 -3.17 -3.53
CA VAL A 74 -6.95 -4.31 -4.10
C VAL A 74 -6.84 -5.52 -3.19
N GLY A 75 -7.98 -6.06 -2.78
CA GLY A 75 -8.09 -7.38 -2.17
C GLY A 75 -8.07 -8.48 -3.22
N VAL A 76 -7.30 -9.53 -2.94
CA VAL A 76 -7.30 -10.77 -3.72
C VAL A 76 -7.80 -11.89 -2.84
N MET A 77 -8.76 -12.66 -3.33
CA MET A 77 -9.35 -13.82 -2.66
C MET A 77 -9.07 -15.07 -3.51
N GLY A 78 -8.15 -15.92 -3.05
CA GLY A 78 -7.62 -17.01 -3.86
C GLY A 78 -6.93 -16.45 -5.12
N ASP A 79 -7.43 -16.81 -6.28
CA ASP A 79 -6.89 -16.37 -7.58
C ASP A 79 -7.64 -15.18 -8.20
N ARG A 80 -8.56 -14.54 -7.46
CA ARG A 80 -9.47 -13.51 -7.96
C ARG A 80 -9.26 -12.19 -7.23
N ALA A 81 -8.96 -11.13 -7.97
CA ALA A 81 -9.07 -9.77 -7.46
C ALA A 81 -10.54 -9.40 -7.23
N LEU A 82 -10.84 -8.69 -6.16
CA LEU A 82 -12.20 -8.26 -5.81
C LEU A 82 -12.60 -7.01 -6.60
N THR A 83 -12.05 -5.87 -6.21
CA THR A 83 -12.22 -4.59 -6.90
C THR A 83 -11.11 -3.64 -6.50
N VAL A 84 -11.05 -2.45 -7.12
CA VAL A 84 -10.10 -1.39 -6.74
C VAL A 84 -10.81 -0.38 -5.84
N THR A 85 -10.23 -0.10 -4.67
CA THR A 85 -10.62 1.02 -3.81
C THR A 85 -9.59 2.14 -3.91
N GLU A 86 -10.02 3.37 -4.11
CA GLU A 86 -9.21 4.56 -3.90
C GLU A 86 -9.37 5.03 -2.46
N ILE A 87 -8.24 5.29 -1.80
CA ILE A 87 -8.21 5.86 -0.44
C ILE A 87 -7.89 7.34 -0.58
N ARG A 88 -8.86 8.20 -0.23
CA ARG A 88 -8.71 9.66 -0.24
C ARG A 88 -8.56 10.18 1.18
N HIS A 89 -7.50 10.92 1.42
CA HIS A 89 -7.27 11.59 2.70
C HIS A 89 -7.77 13.04 2.64
N SER A 90 -8.53 13.47 3.65
CA SER A 90 -9.15 14.81 3.70
C SER A 90 -8.15 15.96 3.91
N HIS A 91 -6.92 15.68 4.36
CA HIS A 91 -5.92 16.68 4.73
C HIS A 91 -4.49 16.35 4.23
N GLY A 92 -4.30 16.11 2.94
CA GLY A 92 -2.96 15.95 2.38
C GLY A 92 -2.27 14.64 2.75
N PHE A 93 -0.95 14.60 2.58
CA PHE A 93 -0.11 13.42 2.65
C PHE A 93 -0.07 12.80 4.06
N PHE A 94 -0.21 11.47 4.12
CA PHE A 94 0.03 10.54 5.23
C PHE A 94 0.28 11.15 6.61
N ASP A 95 -0.78 11.26 7.41
CA ASP A 95 -0.70 11.31 8.85
C ASP A 95 -1.19 9.95 9.40
N TYR A 96 -0.40 9.30 10.27
CA TYR A 96 -0.78 8.07 10.96
C TYR A 96 -2.13 8.23 11.67
N ASP A 97 -2.38 9.41 12.24
CA ASP A 97 -3.64 9.74 12.90
C ASP A 97 -4.81 9.80 11.92
N ALA A 98 -4.58 10.15 10.65
CA ALA A 98 -5.61 10.18 9.62
C ALA A 98 -6.13 8.78 9.23
N LYS A 99 -5.30 7.75 9.29
CA LYS A 99 -5.70 6.36 8.97
C LYS A 99 -6.62 5.73 10.04
N TYR A 100 -6.51 6.15 11.29
CA TYR A 100 -7.22 5.52 12.43
C TYR A 100 -8.27 6.42 13.07
N THR A 101 -8.36 7.70 12.69
CA THR A 101 -9.41 8.61 13.17
C THR A 101 -10.61 8.54 12.23
N LYS A 102 -11.78 8.15 12.74
CA LYS A 102 -13.03 8.09 11.96
C LYS A 102 -13.30 9.43 11.25
N GLY A 103 -13.43 9.37 9.91
CA GLY A 103 -13.81 10.52 9.09
C GLY A 103 -12.66 11.21 8.33
N HIS A 104 -11.42 10.73 8.45
CA HIS A 104 -10.27 11.33 7.75
C HIS A 104 -9.88 10.62 6.45
N ALA A 105 -10.29 9.37 6.24
CA ALA A 105 -10.14 8.66 4.98
C ALA A 105 -11.51 8.33 4.39
N VAL A 106 -11.69 8.60 3.11
CA VAL A 106 -12.87 8.23 2.32
C VAL A 106 -12.46 7.12 1.37
N HIS A 107 -13.21 6.03 1.39
CA HIS A 107 -13.06 4.93 0.44
C HIS A 107 -13.99 5.16 -0.74
N GLU A 108 -13.43 5.23 -1.94
CA GLU A 108 -14.21 5.30 -3.17
C GLU A 108 -14.04 3.97 -3.92
N LEU A 109 -15.14 3.19 -3.95
CA LEU A 109 -15.15 1.90 -4.59
C LEU A 109 -16.41 1.69 -5.46
N PRO A 110 -16.30 1.23 -6.72
CA PRO A 110 -15.01 1.02 -7.39
C PRO A 110 -14.29 2.36 -7.62
N ALA A 111 -12.96 2.37 -7.57
CA ALA A 111 -12.17 3.56 -7.84
C ALA A 111 -12.47 4.10 -9.27
N PRO A 112 -12.70 5.41 -9.45
CA PRO A 112 -12.99 6.00 -10.76
C PRO A 112 -11.70 6.15 -11.59
N LEU A 113 -11.23 5.05 -12.16
CA LEU A 113 -10.03 4.95 -12.98
C LEU A 113 -10.38 4.79 -14.46
N PRO A 114 -9.48 5.20 -15.37
CA PRO A 114 -9.57 4.76 -16.75
C PRO A 114 -9.61 3.23 -16.85
N PRO A 115 -10.45 2.63 -17.71
CA PRO A 115 -10.64 1.17 -17.76
C PRO A 115 -9.34 0.38 -17.85
N ALA A 116 -8.39 0.79 -18.70
CA ALA A 116 -7.11 0.12 -18.86
C ALA A 116 -6.24 0.15 -17.58
N VAL A 117 -6.32 1.23 -16.79
CA VAL A 117 -5.62 1.35 -15.50
C VAL A 117 -6.31 0.45 -14.48
N PHE A 118 -7.64 0.47 -14.41
CA PHE A 118 -8.42 -0.36 -13.50
C PHE A 118 -8.08 -1.84 -13.65
N GLU A 119 -8.13 -2.36 -14.89
CA GLU A 119 -7.77 -3.74 -15.21
C GLU A 119 -6.31 -4.05 -14.86
N ALA A 120 -5.38 -3.14 -15.18
CA ALA A 120 -3.97 -3.33 -14.86
C ALA A 120 -3.69 -3.42 -13.35
N VAL A 121 -4.41 -2.66 -12.52
CA VAL A 121 -4.31 -2.72 -11.05
C VAL A 121 -4.78 -4.09 -10.55
N LEU A 122 -5.93 -4.59 -11.05
CA LEU A 122 -6.43 -5.92 -10.69
C LEU A 122 -5.45 -7.03 -11.10
N ASP A 123 -4.97 -6.99 -12.34
CA ASP A 123 -4.03 -7.99 -12.87
C ASP A 123 -2.71 -8.01 -12.08
N GLN A 124 -2.17 -6.84 -11.74
CA GLN A 124 -0.93 -6.75 -10.96
C GLN A 124 -1.12 -7.25 -9.53
N ALA A 125 -2.27 -7.02 -8.90
CA ALA A 125 -2.56 -7.54 -7.57
C ALA A 125 -2.61 -9.08 -7.58
N VAL A 126 -3.28 -9.69 -8.56
CA VAL A 126 -3.31 -11.15 -8.73
C VAL A 126 -1.92 -11.70 -9.04
N LEU A 127 -1.17 -11.02 -9.91
CA LEU A 127 0.20 -11.41 -10.24
C LEU A 127 1.12 -11.39 -9.02
N ALA A 128 1.03 -10.34 -8.18
CA ALA A 128 1.80 -10.23 -6.93
C ALA A 128 1.43 -11.35 -5.96
N HIS A 129 0.12 -11.60 -5.75
CA HIS A 129 -0.39 -12.66 -4.90
C HIS A 129 0.19 -14.04 -5.29
N ARG A 130 0.14 -14.39 -6.58
CA ARG A 130 0.65 -15.65 -7.11
C ARG A 130 2.18 -15.74 -7.04
N THR A 131 2.88 -14.68 -7.41
CA THR A 131 4.34 -14.66 -7.46
C THR A 131 4.96 -14.86 -6.07
N LEU A 132 4.33 -14.30 -5.05
CA LEU A 132 4.77 -14.43 -3.66
C LEU A 132 4.21 -15.67 -2.95
N GLY A 133 3.44 -16.52 -3.65
CA GLY A 133 2.87 -17.74 -3.09
C GLY A 133 1.86 -17.47 -1.97
N CYS A 134 1.15 -16.34 -2.02
CA CYS A 134 0.12 -16.03 -1.03
C CYS A 134 -1.01 -17.06 -1.11
N ALA A 135 -1.60 -17.40 0.04
CA ALA A 135 -2.76 -18.26 0.17
C ALA A 135 -3.91 -17.48 0.85
N GLY A 136 -5.16 -17.89 0.58
CA GLY A 136 -6.33 -17.25 1.15
C GLY A 136 -6.55 -15.84 0.62
N VAL A 137 -6.48 -14.84 1.49
CA VAL A 137 -6.70 -13.43 1.16
C VAL A 137 -5.40 -12.64 1.29
N SER A 138 -5.17 -11.74 0.35
CA SER A 138 -4.14 -10.68 0.47
C SER A 138 -4.70 -9.33 0.05
N ARG A 139 -3.98 -8.25 0.39
CA ARG A 139 -4.27 -6.90 -0.07
C ARG A 139 -3.01 -6.27 -0.63
N SER A 140 -3.08 -5.83 -1.87
CA SER A 140 -2.01 -5.10 -2.56
C SER A 140 -2.28 -3.62 -2.57
N ASP A 141 -1.29 -2.82 -2.20
CA ASP A 141 -1.38 -1.36 -2.13
C ASP A 141 -0.53 -0.73 -3.24
N PHE A 142 -1.06 0.31 -3.89
CA PHE A 142 -0.48 0.95 -5.07
C PHE A 142 -0.50 2.47 -4.95
N ARG A 143 0.42 3.12 -5.68
CA ARG A 143 0.32 4.54 -6.03
C ARG A 143 0.08 4.67 -7.53
N TYR A 144 -0.77 5.63 -7.91
CA TYR A 144 -1.05 5.94 -9.30
C TYR A 144 -0.84 7.44 -9.56
N ASP A 145 0.25 7.76 -10.24
CA ASP A 145 0.54 9.10 -10.76
C ASP A 145 -0.28 9.32 -12.03
N ASP A 146 -1.43 9.95 -11.88
CA ASP A 146 -2.39 10.23 -12.96
C ASP A 146 -1.94 11.37 -13.90
N SER A 147 -0.80 12.00 -13.63
CA SER A 147 -0.15 12.91 -14.57
C SER A 147 0.56 12.19 -15.70
N ARG A 148 0.83 10.88 -15.55
CA ARG A 148 1.47 10.02 -16.56
C ARG A 148 0.43 9.31 -17.42
N PRO A 149 0.73 9.05 -18.71
CA PRO A 149 -0.23 8.41 -19.59
C PRO A 149 -0.49 6.94 -19.24
N GLY A 150 -1.76 6.54 -19.27
CA GLY A 150 -2.18 5.15 -19.14
C GLY A 150 -1.67 4.49 -17.86
N THR A 151 -1.04 3.32 -17.99
CA THR A 151 -0.51 2.53 -16.88
C THR A 151 0.91 2.89 -16.47
N ASP A 152 1.56 3.85 -17.15
CA ASP A 152 2.95 4.25 -16.87
C ASP A 152 3.12 4.90 -15.49
N GLY A 153 2.04 5.44 -14.93
CA GLY A 153 2.00 6.00 -13.59
C GLY A 153 1.65 5.02 -12.48
N LEU A 154 1.44 3.73 -12.78
CA LEU A 154 1.05 2.75 -11.78
C LEU A 154 2.27 2.11 -11.11
N TYR A 155 2.32 2.17 -9.78
CA TYR A 155 3.39 1.62 -8.94
C TYR A 155 2.81 0.76 -7.83
N PHE A 156 3.32 -0.45 -7.72
CA PHE A 156 3.05 -1.36 -6.61
C PHE A 156 3.92 -1.00 -5.41
N LEU A 157 3.34 -0.89 -4.24
CA LEU A 157 4.05 -0.59 -2.99
C LEU A 157 4.33 -1.83 -2.17
N GLU A 158 3.28 -2.54 -1.80
CA GLU A 158 3.37 -3.67 -0.87
C GLU A 158 2.20 -4.64 -1.03
N ILE A 159 2.36 -5.84 -0.46
CA ILE A 159 1.28 -6.80 -0.28
C ILE A 159 1.16 -7.19 1.20
N ASN A 160 -0.05 -7.14 1.72
CA ASN A 160 -0.40 -7.59 3.04
C ASN A 160 -1.04 -8.98 2.98
N THR A 161 -0.40 -9.97 3.58
CA THR A 161 -0.89 -11.36 3.61
C THR A 161 -1.88 -11.63 4.74
N GLN A 162 -1.97 -10.71 5.71
CA GLN A 162 -2.98 -10.69 6.77
C GLN A 162 -3.59 -9.30 6.91
N PRO A 163 -4.36 -8.84 5.91
CA PRO A 163 -4.98 -7.52 5.95
C PRO A 163 -6.01 -7.45 7.09
N GLY A 164 -6.30 -6.22 7.56
CA GLY A 164 -7.36 -6.00 8.53
C GLY A 164 -8.67 -6.67 8.10
N PHE A 165 -9.34 -7.35 9.06
CA PHE A 165 -10.47 -8.22 8.77
C PHE A 165 -11.64 -7.96 9.71
N THR A 166 -12.11 -6.72 9.74
CA THR A 166 -13.37 -6.33 10.38
C THR A 166 -14.41 -6.00 9.29
N PRO A 167 -15.71 -5.97 9.59
CA PRO A 167 -16.73 -5.64 8.58
C PRO A 167 -16.53 -4.31 7.84
N VAL A 168 -15.75 -3.38 8.43
CA VAL A 168 -15.42 -2.07 7.85
C VAL A 168 -13.98 -2.00 7.31
N SER A 169 -13.31 -3.13 7.19
CA SER A 169 -11.97 -3.21 6.61
C SER A 169 -12.05 -3.30 5.09
N LEU A 170 -11.00 -2.85 4.40
CA LEU A 170 -10.94 -2.71 2.94
C LEU A 170 -11.29 -3.99 2.17
N VAL A 171 -10.75 -5.15 2.58
CA VAL A 171 -11.03 -6.41 1.87
C VAL A 171 -12.47 -6.88 2.06
N PRO A 172 -13.06 -6.91 3.28
CA PRO A 172 -14.48 -7.16 3.47
C PRO A 172 -15.40 -6.18 2.73
N GLU A 173 -15.07 -4.90 2.72
CA GLU A 173 -15.82 -3.88 1.98
C GLU A 173 -15.81 -4.15 0.46
N GLN A 174 -14.65 -4.51 -0.09
CA GLN A 174 -14.52 -4.91 -1.51
C GLN A 174 -15.27 -6.20 -1.82
N ALA A 175 -15.24 -7.19 -0.90
CA ALA A 175 -15.98 -8.44 -1.06
C ALA A 175 -17.49 -8.19 -1.10
N GLU A 176 -18.01 -7.35 -0.20
CA GLU A 176 -19.41 -6.96 -0.18
C GLU A 176 -19.83 -6.25 -1.46
N HIS A 177 -18.99 -5.35 -1.98
CA HIS A 177 -19.23 -4.66 -3.24
C HIS A 177 -19.40 -5.61 -4.42
N VAL A 178 -18.66 -6.72 -4.45
CA VAL A 178 -18.77 -7.74 -5.52
C VAL A 178 -19.78 -8.86 -5.18
N GLY A 179 -20.60 -8.67 -4.14
CA GLY A 179 -21.70 -9.56 -3.77
C GLY A 179 -21.31 -10.73 -2.85
N ILE A 180 -20.14 -10.68 -2.20
CA ILE A 180 -19.69 -11.66 -1.23
C ILE A 180 -19.89 -11.07 0.17
N SER A 181 -20.84 -11.56 0.94
CA SER A 181 -21.07 -11.08 2.31
C SER A 181 -19.88 -11.40 3.23
N PHE A 182 -19.73 -10.61 4.31
CA PHE A 182 -18.69 -10.85 5.30
C PHE A 182 -18.74 -12.29 5.87
N ARG A 183 -19.94 -12.83 6.05
CA ARG A 183 -20.14 -14.22 6.50
C ARG A 183 -19.60 -15.24 5.50
N GLU A 184 -19.90 -15.06 4.21
CA GLU A 184 -19.42 -15.95 3.15
C GLU A 184 -17.90 -15.86 2.99
N LEU A 185 -17.33 -14.65 3.08
CA LEU A 185 -15.89 -14.45 3.07
C LEU A 185 -15.20 -15.17 4.24
N CYS A 186 -15.76 -15.07 5.46
CA CYS A 186 -15.24 -15.79 6.63
C CYS A 186 -15.37 -17.32 6.46
N ALA A 187 -16.51 -17.80 5.98
CA ALA A 187 -16.72 -19.23 5.74
C ALA A 187 -15.72 -19.77 4.72
N TRP A 188 -15.53 -19.06 3.61
CA TRP A 188 -14.57 -19.45 2.58
C TRP A 188 -13.12 -19.51 3.12
N LEU A 189 -12.70 -18.55 3.96
CA LEU A 189 -11.37 -18.57 4.57
C LEU A 189 -11.17 -19.79 5.48
N VAL A 190 -12.19 -20.16 6.26
CA VAL A 190 -12.13 -21.36 7.13
C VAL A 190 -12.09 -22.64 6.31
N GLU A 191 -12.91 -22.73 5.26
CA GLU A 191 -13.01 -23.91 4.39
C GLU A 191 -11.74 -24.13 3.53
N THR A 192 -11.06 -23.04 3.17
CA THR A 192 -9.83 -23.09 2.33
C THR A 192 -8.55 -23.05 3.14
N ALA A 193 -8.64 -22.91 4.47
CA ALA A 193 -7.46 -22.91 5.34
C ALA A 193 -6.70 -24.24 5.24
N THR A 194 -5.38 -24.15 5.03
CA THR A 194 -4.48 -25.30 4.99
C THR A 194 -3.38 -25.14 6.01
N CYS A 195 -3.05 -26.22 6.72
CA CYS A 195 -1.84 -26.28 7.54
C CYS A 195 -0.72 -26.80 6.63
N HIS A 196 0.20 -25.93 6.26
CA HIS A 196 1.46 -26.35 5.67
C HIS A 196 2.40 -26.66 6.84
N GLY A 197 2.58 -27.95 7.13
CA GLY A 197 3.55 -28.44 8.10
C GLY A 197 4.95 -28.55 7.49
#